data_1a20ed5d5d0c3e80676e9b3a69c9fa82
#
_entry.id   1a20ed5d5d0c3e80676e9b3a69c9fa82
#
_cell.length_a   1.000
_cell.length_b   1.000
_cell.length_c   1.000
_cell.angle_alpha   90.00
_cell.angle_beta   90.00
_cell.angle_gamma   90.00
#
_symmetry.space_group_name_H-M   'P 1'
#
loop_
_entity.id
_entity.type
_entity.pdbx_description
1 polymer ?
#
loop_
_entity_poly.entity_id
_entity_poly.type
_entity_poly.pdbx_seq_one_letter_code
_entity_poly.pdbx_strand_id
1 'polypeptide(L)'
;MSIVKEPKELLLKSIEENKELYVQVSQEIHNNPEIGNQEFFASAKHVKLLRDAGFEVTTSVAGHETSFYAIKKGVKEGPTVAYLAEYDALPGLGHACGHNIIGTTSVAAGIALAEALPLTGGNVVVLGTP
;
A
#
# COMPACT_ATOMS: atom_id res chain seq x y z
N MET A 1 1.72 0.28 -32.80
CA MET A 1 1.85 -0.25 -31.44
C MET A 1 2.18 0.87 -30.47
N SER A 2 1.36 1.01 -29.47
CA SER A 2 1.56 2.02 -28.44
C SER A 2 2.45 1.46 -27.34
N ILE A 3 3.57 2.09 -27.05
CA ILE A 3 4.46 1.74 -25.95
C ILE A 3 4.32 2.81 -24.88
N VAL A 4 3.95 2.41 -23.68
CA VAL A 4 3.90 3.32 -22.54
C VAL A 4 5.35 3.62 -22.14
N LYS A 5 5.79 4.86 -22.31
CA LYS A 5 7.16 5.31 -22.05
C LYS A 5 7.27 6.21 -20.82
N GLU A 6 6.17 6.86 -20.45
CA GLU A 6 6.16 7.81 -19.35
C GLU A 6 5.79 7.09 -18.05
N PRO A 7 6.61 7.23 -17.00
CA PRO A 7 6.27 6.64 -15.69
C PRO A 7 4.89 7.02 -15.19
N LYS A 8 4.49 8.27 -15.39
CA LYS A 8 3.17 8.76 -14.96
C LYS A 8 2.03 7.98 -15.61
N GLU A 9 2.15 7.64 -16.89
CA GLU A 9 1.13 6.86 -17.59
C GLU A 9 0.98 5.47 -17.00
N LEU A 10 2.10 4.82 -16.63
CA LEU A 10 2.07 3.52 -15.97
C LEU A 10 1.38 3.58 -14.61
N LEU A 11 1.66 4.63 -13.82
CA LEU A 11 1.01 4.82 -12.53
C LEU A 11 -0.50 4.98 -12.69
N LEU A 12 -0.94 5.85 -13.59
CA LEU A 12 -2.36 6.11 -13.81
C LEU A 12 -3.07 4.86 -14.32
N LYS A 13 -2.43 4.10 -15.19
CA LYS A 13 -2.97 2.84 -15.70
C LYS A 13 -3.13 1.81 -14.61
N SER A 14 -2.11 1.65 -13.75
CA SER A 14 -2.16 0.73 -12.61
C SER A 14 -3.33 1.03 -11.69
N ILE A 15 -3.51 2.30 -11.33
CA ILE A 15 -4.62 2.73 -10.46
C ILE A 15 -5.97 2.45 -11.15
N GLU A 16 -6.11 2.79 -12.40
CA GLU A 16 -7.38 2.61 -13.13
C GLU A 16 -7.74 1.14 -13.27
N GLU A 17 -6.78 0.29 -13.59
CA GLU A 17 -7.00 -1.16 -13.75
C GLU A 17 -7.37 -1.85 -12.44
N ASN A 18 -6.90 -1.35 -11.31
CA ASN A 18 -7.13 -1.95 -9.99
C ASN A 18 -8.12 -1.18 -9.11
N LYS A 19 -8.75 -0.18 -9.66
CA LYS A 19 -9.63 0.73 -8.93
C LYS A 19 -10.71 0.01 -8.12
N GLU A 20 -11.40 -0.94 -8.72
CA GLU A 20 -12.48 -1.68 -8.06
C GLU A 20 -11.94 -2.49 -6.87
N LEU A 21 -10.78 -3.12 -7.03
CA LEU A 21 -10.12 -3.87 -5.96
C LEU A 21 -9.78 -2.94 -4.78
N TYR A 22 -9.21 -1.78 -5.06
CA TYR A 22 -8.84 -0.82 -4.01
C TYR A 22 -10.06 -0.27 -3.27
N VAL A 23 -11.13 0.05 -4.01
CA VAL A 23 -12.38 0.48 -3.39
C VAL A 23 -12.94 -0.61 -2.48
N GLN A 24 -12.95 -1.85 -2.95
CA GLN A 24 -13.41 -2.99 -2.17
C GLN A 24 -12.59 -3.16 -0.88
N VAL A 25 -11.27 -3.13 -0.96
CA VAL A 25 -10.41 -3.27 0.21
C VAL A 25 -10.67 -2.15 1.22
N SER A 26 -10.77 -0.90 0.76
CA SER A 26 -11.09 0.23 1.62
C SER A 26 -12.44 0.05 2.33
N GLN A 27 -13.45 -0.42 1.62
CA GLN A 27 -14.78 -0.68 2.22
C GLN A 27 -14.77 -1.83 3.21
N GLU A 28 -14.03 -2.90 2.91
CA GLU A 28 -13.89 -4.03 3.84
C GLU A 28 -13.20 -3.61 5.14
N ILE A 29 -12.16 -2.80 5.05
CA ILE A 29 -11.47 -2.27 6.23
C ILE A 29 -12.42 -1.34 7.01
N HIS A 30 -13.16 -0.47 6.32
CA HIS A 30 -14.16 0.39 6.95
C HIS A 30 -15.20 -0.41 7.75
N ASN A 31 -15.64 -1.55 7.20
CA ASN A 31 -16.66 -2.39 7.81
C ASN A 31 -16.11 -3.28 8.93
N ASN A 32 -14.80 -3.33 9.12
CA ASN A 32 -14.12 -4.10 10.18
C ASN A 32 -13.15 -3.18 10.92
N PRO A 33 -13.69 -2.16 11.64
CA PRO A 33 -12.83 -1.18 12.30
C PRO A 33 -12.04 -1.82 13.44
N GLU A 34 -10.76 -1.49 13.52
CA GLU A 34 -9.83 -2.01 14.50
C GLU A 34 -8.98 -0.86 15.03
N ILE A 35 -8.83 -0.79 16.35
CA ILE A 35 -8.04 0.27 16.98
C ILE A 35 -6.54 0.02 16.84
N GLY A 36 -5.74 1.05 17.10
CA GLY A 36 -4.28 0.99 16.96
C GLY A 36 -3.63 -0.20 17.65
N ASN A 37 -2.71 -0.85 16.98
CA ASN A 37 -2.02 -2.08 17.36
C ASN A 37 -2.91 -3.32 17.48
N GLN A 38 -4.14 -3.24 16.99
CA GLN A 38 -5.08 -4.38 16.91
C GLN A 38 -5.65 -4.52 15.49
N GLU A 39 -5.01 -3.92 14.50
CA GLU A 39 -5.47 -3.88 13.10
C GLU A 39 -5.06 -5.15 12.34
N PHE A 40 -5.44 -6.31 12.84
CA PHE A 40 -5.05 -7.60 12.22
C PHE A 40 -5.69 -7.82 10.86
N PHE A 41 -6.95 -7.46 10.70
CA PHE A 41 -7.67 -7.58 9.43
C PHE A 41 -7.11 -6.61 8.39
N ALA A 42 -7.00 -5.34 8.73
CA ALA A 42 -6.50 -4.31 7.80
C ALA A 42 -5.05 -4.58 7.38
N SER A 43 -4.19 -4.91 8.34
CA SER A 43 -2.80 -5.27 8.07
C SER A 43 -2.71 -6.45 7.10
N ALA A 44 -3.46 -7.52 7.34
CA ALA A 44 -3.47 -8.70 6.48
C ALA A 44 -3.92 -8.36 5.05
N LYS A 45 -4.92 -7.48 4.89
CA LYS A 45 -5.39 -7.03 3.58
C LYS A 45 -4.29 -6.30 2.81
N HIS A 46 -3.61 -5.35 3.47
CA HIS A 46 -2.54 -4.58 2.84
C HIS A 46 -1.32 -5.45 2.50
N VAL A 47 -0.94 -6.33 3.40
CA VAL A 47 0.18 -7.27 3.18
C VAL A 47 -0.11 -8.17 1.97
N LYS A 48 -1.34 -8.67 1.85
CA LYS A 48 -1.73 -9.49 0.70
C LYS A 48 -1.63 -8.72 -0.62
N LEU A 49 -2.14 -7.48 -0.67
CA LEU A 49 -2.04 -6.65 -1.87
C LEU A 49 -0.58 -6.45 -2.29
N LEU A 50 0.30 -6.16 -1.32
CA LEU A 50 1.70 -5.89 -1.58
C LEU A 50 2.45 -7.14 -2.03
N ARG A 51 2.21 -8.28 -1.38
CA ARG A 51 2.81 -9.55 -1.80
C ARG A 51 2.35 -9.97 -3.19
N ASP A 52 1.07 -9.83 -3.49
CA ASP A 52 0.53 -10.13 -4.81
C ASP A 52 1.14 -9.24 -5.90
N ALA A 53 1.55 -8.02 -5.54
CA ALA A 53 2.24 -7.09 -6.44
C ALA A 53 3.77 -7.30 -6.51
N GLY A 54 4.28 -8.32 -5.84
CA GLY A 54 5.70 -8.68 -5.90
C GLY A 54 6.60 -7.98 -4.89
N PHE A 55 6.04 -7.34 -3.87
CA PHE A 55 6.83 -6.77 -2.77
C PHE A 55 7.31 -7.87 -1.82
N GLU A 56 8.53 -7.69 -1.29
CA GLU A 56 8.98 -8.45 -0.13
C GLU A 56 8.42 -7.78 1.12
N VAL A 57 7.67 -8.52 1.93
CA VAL A 57 6.99 -7.96 3.09
C VAL A 57 7.47 -8.65 4.38
N THR A 58 7.92 -7.83 5.33
CA THR A 58 8.24 -8.24 6.69
C THR A 58 7.16 -7.69 7.61
N THR A 59 6.57 -8.54 8.44
CA THR A 59 5.53 -8.15 9.39
C THR A 59 6.09 -8.05 10.81
N SER A 60 5.32 -7.48 11.73
CA SER A 60 5.69 -7.35 13.14
C SER A 60 7.02 -6.60 13.34
N VAL A 61 7.12 -5.45 12.69
CA VAL A 61 8.31 -4.61 12.73
C VAL A 61 8.33 -3.75 13.99
N ALA A 62 9.51 -3.58 14.58
CA ALA A 62 9.72 -2.70 15.73
C ALA A 62 8.82 -3.01 16.95
N GLY A 63 8.43 -4.27 17.12
CA GLY A 63 7.60 -4.69 18.24
C GLY A 63 6.10 -4.42 18.07
N HIS A 64 5.67 -3.95 16.91
CA HIS A 64 4.26 -3.73 16.60
C HIS A 64 3.73 -4.87 15.73
N GLU A 65 2.93 -5.73 16.32
CA GLU A 65 2.48 -6.98 15.68
C GLU A 65 1.72 -6.73 14.36
N THR A 66 0.98 -5.64 14.26
CA THR A 66 0.19 -5.29 13.08
C THR A 66 0.91 -4.40 12.07
N SER A 67 2.18 -4.08 12.32
CA SER A 67 3.01 -3.30 11.39
C SER A 67 3.54 -4.15 10.25
N PHE A 68 4.00 -3.49 9.19
CA PHE A 68 4.75 -4.15 8.12
C PHE A 68 5.74 -3.20 7.46
N TYR A 69 6.75 -3.79 6.86
CA TYR A 69 7.71 -3.13 5.99
C TYR A 69 7.69 -3.88 4.66
N ALA A 70 7.31 -3.21 3.61
CA ALA A 70 7.26 -3.79 2.27
C ALA A 70 8.23 -3.05 1.35
N ILE A 71 8.98 -3.79 0.55
CA ILE A 71 9.92 -3.19 -0.40
C ILE A 71 9.85 -3.86 -1.77
N LYS A 72 9.89 -3.04 -2.81
CA LYS A 72 10.10 -3.46 -4.19
C LYS A 72 11.35 -2.75 -4.71
N LYS A 73 12.36 -3.54 -5.07
CA LYS A 73 13.63 -3.01 -5.58
C LYS A 73 13.61 -2.94 -7.10
N GLY A 74 14.06 -1.81 -7.65
CA GLY A 74 14.30 -1.67 -9.07
C GLY A 74 15.67 -2.22 -9.45
N VAL A 75 15.88 -2.48 -10.74
CA VAL A 75 17.18 -2.96 -11.27
C VAL A 75 18.12 -1.81 -11.58
N LYS A 76 17.61 -0.60 -11.79
CA LYS A 76 18.41 0.61 -12.00
C LYS A 76 18.57 1.35 -10.67
N GLU A 77 19.67 2.05 -10.53
CA GLU A 77 19.87 2.96 -9.41
C GLU A 77 18.86 4.11 -9.46
N GLY A 78 18.52 4.62 -8.29
CA GLY A 78 17.60 5.72 -8.14
C GLY A 78 17.20 5.91 -6.67
N PRO A 79 16.35 6.88 -6.39
CA PRO A 79 15.92 7.17 -5.02
C PRO A 79 15.01 6.07 -4.48
N THR A 80 14.95 5.98 -3.15
CA THR A 80 13.94 5.19 -2.45
C THR A 80 12.79 6.11 -2.05
N VAL A 81 11.58 5.76 -2.52
CA VAL A 81 10.37 6.49 -2.17
C VAL A 81 9.56 5.64 -1.20
N ALA A 82 9.18 6.22 -0.08
CA ALA A 82 8.40 5.52 0.94
C ALA A 82 7.00 6.13 1.08
N TYR A 83 6.01 5.25 1.18
CA TYR A 83 4.63 5.61 1.49
C TYR A 83 4.28 5.10 2.87
N LEU A 84 3.61 5.92 3.66
CA LEU A 84 3.13 5.55 4.99
C LEU A 84 1.66 5.17 4.90
N ALA A 85 1.33 3.97 5.35
CA ALA A 85 -0.02 3.45 5.35
C ALA A 85 -0.53 3.35 6.79
N GLU A 86 -1.47 4.21 7.14
CA GLU A 86 -2.19 4.17 8.41
C GLU A 86 -3.52 3.44 8.18
N TYR A 87 -3.97 2.63 9.14
CA TYR A 87 -5.20 1.84 8.96
C TYR A 87 -5.97 1.57 10.26
N ASP A 88 -5.64 2.27 11.33
CA ASP A 88 -6.38 2.17 12.58
C ASP A 88 -7.69 2.96 12.53
N ALA A 89 -8.65 2.49 13.31
CA ALA A 89 -9.92 3.17 13.55
C ALA A 89 -9.93 3.83 14.92
N LEU A 90 -10.89 4.71 15.14
CA LEU A 90 -11.06 5.38 16.41
C LEU A 90 -11.94 4.55 17.35
N PRO A 91 -11.59 4.48 18.66
CA PRO A 91 -12.43 3.77 19.62
C PRO A 91 -13.87 4.30 19.62
N GLY A 92 -14.85 3.41 19.43
CA GLY A 92 -16.27 3.75 19.45
C GLY A 92 -16.80 4.56 18.25
N LEU A 93 -15.93 4.98 17.33
CA LEU A 93 -16.32 5.81 16.17
C LEU A 93 -16.04 5.14 14.83
N GLY A 94 -15.25 4.07 14.79
CA GLY A 94 -14.85 3.44 13.54
C GLY A 94 -13.89 4.31 12.74
N HIS A 95 -13.93 4.20 11.43
CA HIS A 95 -13.01 4.92 10.52
C HIS A 95 -13.42 6.37 10.27
N ALA A 96 -13.62 7.13 11.34
CA ALA A 96 -14.00 8.54 11.24
C ALA A 96 -12.85 9.44 10.74
N CYS A 97 -11.59 9.03 10.93
CA CYS A 97 -10.42 9.73 10.37
C CYS A 97 -10.14 9.38 8.91
N GLY A 98 -10.77 8.34 8.38
CA GLY A 98 -10.56 7.93 7.00
C GLY A 98 -9.30 7.09 6.77
N HIS A 99 -8.74 6.44 7.78
CA HIS A 99 -7.54 5.62 7.64
C HIS A 99 -7.76 4.38 6.76
N ASN A 100 -9.00 3.92 6.60
CA ASN A 100 -9.33 2.91 5.61
C ASN A 100 -8.99 3.39 4.18
N ILE A 101 -9.15 4.67 3.90
CA ILE A 101 -8.80 5.28 2.62
C ILE A 101 -7.30 5.58 2.56
N ILE A 102 -6.74 6.16 3.62
CA ILE A 102 -5.33 6.56 3.69
C ILE A 102 -4.41 5.35 3.48
N GLY A 103 -4.64 4.27 4.21
CA GLY A 103 -3.85 3.05 4.06
C GLY A 103 -3.96 2.47 2.67
N THR A 104 -5.17 2.36 2.15
CA THR A 104 -5.41 1.79 0.82
C THR A 104 -4.78 2.64 -0.29
N THR A 105 -4.89 3.97 -0.21
CA THR A 105 -4.29 4.86 -1.22
C THR A 105 -2.77 4.83 -1.17
N SER A 106 -2.17 4.73 0.02
CA SER A 106 -0.71 4.60 0.16
C SER A 106 -0.21 3.29 -0.45
N VAL A 107 -0.89 2.19 -0.18
CA VAL A 107 -0.56 0.89 -0.77
C VAL A 107 -0.73 0.92 -2.29
N ALA A 108 -1.85 1.47 -2.78
CA ALA A 108 -2.11 1.60 -4.22
C ALA A 108 -1.05 2.44 -4.92
N ALA A 109 -0.65 3.56 -4.31
CA ALA A 109 0.39 4.42 -4.86
C ALA A 109 1.74 3.70 -4.92
N GLY A 110 2.09 2.96 -3.87
CA GLY A 110 3.32 2.16 -3.84
C GLY A 110 3.34 1.09 -4.93
N ILE A 111 2.25 0.37 -5.10
CA ILE A 111 2.10 -0.65 -6.15
C ILE A 111 2.21 -0.01 -7.54
N ALA A 112 1.55 1.12 -7.75
CA ALA A 112 1.60 1.84 -9.03
C ALA A 112 3.02 2.29 -9.36
N LEU A 113 3.72 2.90 -8.40
CA LEU A 113 5.09 3.35 -8.63
C LEU A 113 6.04 2.17 -8.90
N ALA A 114 5.82 1.03 -8.24
CA ALA A 114 6.62 -0.16 -8.45
C ALA A 114 6.57 -0.65 -9.91
N GLU A 115 5.44 -0.49 -10.58
CA GLU A 115 5.32 -0.84 -12.00
C GLU A 115 6.17 0.06 -12.91
N ALA A 116 6.48 1.27 -12.46
CA ALA A 116 7.31 2.21 -13.21
C ALA A 116 8.81 2.08 -12.93
N LEU A 117 9.22 1.29 -11.95
CA LEU A 117 10.63 1.14 -11.56
C LEU A 117 11.57 0.77 -12.73
N PRO A 118 11.17 -0.06 -13.72
CA PRO A 118 12.04 -0.31 -14.87
C PRO A 118 12.42 0.96 -15.65
N LEU A 119 11.58 2.00 -15.59
CA LEU A 119 11.84 3.29 -16.23
C LEU A 119 12.55 4.28 -15.30
N THR A 120 12.12 4.35 -14.05
CA THR A 120 12.62 5.35 -13.10
C THR A 120 13.88 4.91 -12.35
N GLY A 121 14.04 3.62 -12.12
CA GLY A 121 15.04 3.12 -11.18
C GLY A 121 14.61 3.38 -9.72
N GLY A 122 15.49 3.02 -8.79
CA GLY A 122 15.24 3.20 -7.37
C GLY A 122 14.43 2.08 -6.75
N ASN A 123 13.87 2.35 -5.59
CA ASN A 123 13.08 1.40 -4.81
C ASN A 123 11.79 2.03 -4.31
N VAL A 124 10.79 1.20 -4.07
CA VAL A 124 9.54 1.64 -3.43
C VAL A 124 9.40 0.90 -2.10
N VAL A 125 9.11 1.66 -1.06
CA VAL A 125 8.85 1.12 0.29
C VAL A 125 7.43 1.53 0.70
N VAL A 126 6.71 0.61 1.31
CA VAL A 126 5.42 0.90 1.95
C VAL A 126 5.54 0.46 3.41
N LEU A 127 5.28 1.38 4.32
CA LEU A 127 5.34 1.14 5.76
C LEU A 127 3.92 1.09 6.32
N GLY A 128 3.56 -0.02 6.93
CA GLY A 128 2.32 -0.14 7.71
C GLY A 128 2.57 0.39 9.11
N THR A 129 1.94 1.53 9.43
CA THR A 129 2.15 2.25 10.68
C THR A 129 0.88 2.17 11.53
N PRO A 130 0.81 1.19 12.43
CA PRO A 130 -0.35 1.02 13.30
C PRO A 130 -0.50 2.15 14.32
#